data_2762766dae9003b32d3527ac365b3c34
#
_entry.id   2762766dae9003b32d3527ac365b3c34
#
_cell.length_a   1.000
_cell.length_b   1.000
_cell.length_c   1.000
_cell.angle_alpha   90.00
_cell.angle_beta   90.00
_cell.angle_gamma   90.00
#
_symmetry.space_group_name_H-M   'P 1'
#
loop_
_entity.id
_entity.type
_entity.pdbx_description
1 polymer ?
#
loop_
_entity_poly.entity_id
_entity_poly.type
_entity_poly.pdbx_seq_one_letter_code
_entity_poly.pdbx_strand_id
1 'polypeptide(L)'
;MIAQVQTKTYQAEEYLELEINSEERHEFINGEIILIAGGTPNHSEITSILNSVLRVSLKGKPYSIFASDQRLWVPQFNNYTYPDVMAVPRPIELQSGRTDTITNPVLIAEVLSKSTKAYDRDEKFAAYRSIPSFQEYLLIDQYRLQVQQYSKTEANKWIFSEYSCAGDLVSLTSISVEFSVGDLYENIEFSE
;
A
#
# COMPACT_ATOMS: atom_id res chain seq x y z
N MET A 1 -24.35 31.65 3.48
CA MET A 1 -23.27 31.34 4.43
C MET A 1 -23.26 29.84 4.56
N ILE A 2 -22.25 29.17 4.00
CA ILE A 2 -22.01 27.73 4.19
C ILE A 2 -21.28 27.63 5.52
N ALA A 3 -21.88 26.98 6.51
CA ALA A 3 -21.24 26.69 7.79
C ALA A 3 -20.01 25.82 7.50
N GLN A 4 -18.80 26.30 7.76
CA GLN A 4 -17.62 25.49 7.78
C GLN A 4 -17.74 24.52 8.97
N VAL A 5 -17.91 23.24 8.65
CA VAL A 5 -17.71 22.18 9.64
C VAL A 5 -16.23 22.21 9.97
N GLN A 6 -15.86 22.67 11.16
CA GLN A 6 -14.48 22.53 11.67
C GLN A 6 -14.27 21.04 11.94
N THR A 7 -13.63 20.35 11.02
CA THR A 7 -13.06 19.02 11.26
C THR A 7 -11.97 19.18 12.31
N LYS A 8 -12.02 18.40 13.39
CA LYS A 8 -10.98 18.40 14.42
C LYS A 8 -9.70 17.90 13.77
N THR A 9 -8.64 18.70 13.80
CA THR A 9 -7.33 18.31 13.31
C THR A 9 -6.49 17.82 14.50
N TYR A 10 -5.89 16.63 14.35
CA TYR A 10 -5.03 16.01 15.36
C TYR A 10 -3.56 16.24 15.04
N GLN A 11 -2.69 16.12 16.07
CA GLN A 11 -1.25 16.03 15.88
C GLN A 11 -0.86 14.54 15.76
N ALA A 12 0.30 14.28 15.15
CA ALA A 12 0.79 12.91 14.98
C ALA A 12 0.97 12.16 16.31
N GLU A 13 1.39 12.89 17.34
CA GLU A 13 1.57 12.37 18.70
C GLU A 13 0.22 11.90 19.30
N GLU A 14 -0.86 12.68 19.11
CA GLU A 14 -2.20 12.32 19.57
C GLU A 14 -2.71 11.06 18.86
N TYR A 15 -2.45 10.96 17.53
CA TYR A 15 -2.77 9.76 16.76
C TYR A 15 -1.99 8.55 17.28
N LEU A 16 -0.68 8.66 17.48
CA LEU A 16 0.17 7.56 17.93
C LEU A 16 -0.22 7.07 19.33
N GLU A 17 -0.64 7.98 20.23
CA GLU A 17 -1.16 7.62 21.55
C GLU A 17 -2.51 6.91 21.46
N LEU A 18 -3.41 7.36 20.59
CA LEU A 18 -4.68 6.71 20.31
C LEU A 18 -4.45 5.31 19.77
N GLU A 19 -3.59 5.16 18.75
CA GLU A 19 -3.37 3.91 18.02
C GLU A 19 -2.76 2.82 18.92
N ILE A 20 -1.90 3.19 19.89
CA ILE A 20 -1.33 2.24 20.87
C ILE A 20 -2.43 1.66 21.78
N ASN A 21 -3.46 2.43 22.09
CA ASN A 21 -4.51 2.07 23.03
C ASN A 21 -5.79 1.55 22.32
N SER A 22 -5.82 1.58 21.01
CA SER A 22 -6.98 1.14 20.23
C SER A 22 -6.92 -0.36 19.90
N GLU A 23 -8.08 -1.02 19.90
CA GLU A 23 -8.25 -2.36 19.33
C GLU A 23 -8.45 -2.31 17.81
N GLU A 24 -8.81 -1.14 17.27
CA GLU A 24 -9.01 -0.88 15.85
C GLU A 24 -7.81 -0.14 15.28
N ARG A 25 -7.58 -0.25 13.97
CA ARG A 25 -6.51 0.44 13.26
C ARG A 25 -7.02 1.69 12.57
N HIS A 26 -6.17 2.71 12.57
CA HIS A 26 -6.46 3.98 11.95
C HIS A 26 -5.28 4.45 11.13
N GLU A 27 -5.55 5.02 9.96
CA GLU A 27 -4.58 5.85 9.24
C GLU A 27 -4.61 7.28 9.79
N PHE A 28 -3.47 7.96 9.71
CA PHE A 28 -3.36 9.39 10.02
C PHE A 28 -2.94 10.14 8.78
N ILE A 29 -3.79 11.01 8.28
CA ILE A 29 -3.63 11.66 6.98
C ILE A 29 -4.03 13.13 7.10
N ASN A 30 -3.10 14.04 6.83
CA ASN A 30 -3.37 15.48 6.86
C ASN A 30 -4.01 15.99 8.18
N GLY A 31 -3.70 15.34 9.31
CA GLY A 31 -4.28 15.68 10.60
C GLY A 31 -5.61 15.00 10.91
N GLU A 32 -6.10 14.14 10.04
CA GLU A 32 -7.32 13.34 10.26
C GLU A 32 -6.96 11.91 10.67
N ILE A 33 -7.71 11.38 11.64
CA ILE A 33 -7.64 9.98 12.07
C ILE A 33 -8.77 9.24 11.38
N ILE A 34 -8.42 8.27 10.51
CA ILE A 34 -9.36 7.56 9.64
C ILE A 34 -9.37 6.08 10.05
N LEU A 35 -10.52 5.59 10.49
CA LEU A 35 -10.71 4.18 10.82
C LEU A 35 -10.52 3.31 9.57
N ILE A 36 -9.71 2.27 9.67
CA ILE A 36 -9.55 1.25 8.62
C ILE A 36 -10.69 0.24 8.77
N ALA A 37 -11.60 0.25 7.80
CA ALA A 37 -12.67 -0.74 7.74
C ALA A 37 -12.15 -2.09 7.24
N GLY A 38 -12.84 -3.17 7.62
CA GLY A 38 -12.56 -4.50 7.09
C GLY A 38 -12.75 -4.59 5.57
N GLY A 39 -11.95 -5.41 4.91
CA GLY A 39 -12.02 -5.66 3.47
C GLY A 39 -13.09 -6.68 3.08
N THR A 40 -13.43 -6.73 1.79
CA THR A 40 -14.26 -7.80 1.21
C THR A 40 -13.46 -9.12 1.09
N PRO A 41 -14.11 -10.27 0.87
CA PRO A 41 -13.39 -11.52 0.58
C PRO A 41 -12.40 -11.39 -0.58
N ASN A 42 -12.79 -10.76 -1.70
CA ASN A 42 -11.89 -10.55 -2.84
C ASN A 42 -10.67 -9.70 -2.48
N HIS A 43 -10.87 -8.63 -1.71
CA HIS A 43 -9.76 -7.81 -1.21
C HIS A 43 -8.77 -8.64 -0.40
N SER A 44 -9.26 -9.42 0.55
CA SER A 44 -8.43 -10.27 1.41
C SER A 44 -7.73 -11.38 0.63
N GLU A 45 -8.40 -11.99 -0.33
CA GLU A 45 -7.84 -13.06 -1.17
C GLU A 45 -6.72 -12.52 -2.05
N ILE A 46 -6.93 -11.42 -2.79
CA ILE A 46 -5.90 -10.78 -3.61
C ILE A 46 -4.68 -10.38 -2.77
N THR A 47 -4.92 -9.78 -1.60
CA THR A 47 -3.84 -9.41 -0.67
C THR A 47 -3.03 -10.63 -0.23
N SER A 48 -3.71 -11.73 0.11
CA SER A 48 -3.08 -12.98 0.54
C SER A 48 -2.28 -13.66 -0.58
N ILE A 49 -2.83 -13.71 -1.79
CA ILE A 49 -2.16 -14.27 -2.98
C ILE A 49 -0.90 -13.46 -3.28
N LEU A 50 -1.01 -12.13 -3.40
CA LEU A 50 0.16 -11.28 -3.68
C LEU A 50 1.24 -11.41 -2.60
N ASN A 51 0.86 -11.39 -1.32
CA ASN A 51 1.81 -11.59 -0.22
C ASN A 51 2.53 -12.95 -0.34
N SER A 52 1.80 -14.02 -0.70
CA SER A 52 2.35 -15.36 -0.87
C SER A 52 3.32 -15.43 -2.06
N VAL A 53 2.93 -14.90 -3.21
CA VAL A 53 3.78 -14.82 -4.41
C VAL A 53 5.09 -14.11 -4.09
N LEU A 54 5.02 -12.94 -3.46
CA LEU A 54 6.22 -12.17 -3.11
C LEU A 54 7.11 -12.90 -2.10
N ARG A 55 6.53 -13.53 -1.07
CA ARG A 55 7.29 -14.28 -0.05
C ARG A 55 8.01 -15.48 -0.66
N VAL A 56 7.37 -16.21 -1.56
CA VAL A 56 7.98 -17.37 -2.23
C VAL A 56 9.09 -16.91 -3.16
N SER A 57 8.83 -15.92 -4.01
CA SER A 57 9.80 -15.41 -5.01
C SER A 57 11.03 -14.74 -4.39
N LEU A 58 10.85 -14.14 -3.20
CA LEU A 58 11.93 -13.44 -2.48
C LEU A 58 12.57 -14.27 -1.37
N LYS A 59 12.27 -15.58 -1.31
CA LYS A 59 12.91 -16.47 -0.34
C LYS A 59 14.45 -16.46 -0.50
N GLY A 60 15.14 -16.13 0.58
CA GLY A 60 16.61 -16.04 0.60
C GLY A 60 17.19 -14.73 0.05
N LYS A 61 16.36 -13.82 -0.44
CA LYS A 61 16.74 -12.46 -0.84
C LYS A 61 16.61 -11.48 0.35
N PRO A 62 17.30 -10.32 0.33
CA PRO A 62 17.33 -9.39 1.46
C PRO A 62 16.08 -8.51 1.53
N TYR A 63 14.90 -9.11 1.51
CA TYR A 63 13.62 -8.43 1.60
C TYR A 63 12.75 -9.01 2.71
N SER A 64 11.87 -8.18 3.27
CA SER A 64 10.77 -8.57 4.13
C SER A 64 9.46 -8.14 3.49
N ILE A 65 8.44 -9.00 3.54
CA ILE A 65 7.11 -8.72 2.99
C ILE A 65 6.14 -8.58 4.15
N PHE A 66 5.38 -7.51 4.14
CA PHE A 66 4.37 -7.19 5.14
C PHE A 66 3.02 -7.01 4.45
N ALA A 67 1.95 -7.35 5.14
CA ALA A 67 0.58 -7.17 4.68
C ALA A 67 -0.28 -6.59 5.79
N SER A 68 -1.05 -5.57 5.48
CA SER A 68 -2.15 -4.96 6.25
C SER A 68 -1.88 -4.54 7.70
N ASP A 69 -0.90 -5.16 8.37
CA ASP A 69 -0.67 -4.99 9.81
C ASP A 69 0.50 -4.05 10.13
N GLN A 70 1.33 -3.77 9.14
CA GLN A 70 2.56 -3.04 9.37
C GLN A 70 2.40 -1.57 9.01
N ARG A 71 2.53 -0.71 10.01
CA ARG A 71 2.44 0.74 9.82
C ARG A 71 3.64 1.27 9.05
N LEU A 72 3.36 2.15 8.10
CA LEU A 72 4.30 2.93 7.32
C LEU A 72 4.18 4.42 7.70
N TRP A 73 5.30 5.08 7.95
CA TRP A 73 5.37 6.52 8.07
C TRP A 73 5.91 7.17 6.80
N VAL A 74 5.21 8.19 6.32
CA VAL A 74 5.60 9.03 5.17
C VAL A 74 6.07 10.40 5.70
N PRO A 75 7.39 10.60 5.90
CA PRO A 75 7.91 11.76 6.64
C PRO A 75 7.49 13.11 6.08
N GLN A 76 7.56 13.27 4.73
CA GLN A 76 7.30 14.56 4.09
C GLN A 76 5.86 15.06 4.28
N PHE A 77 4.92 14.13 4.40
CA PHE A 77 3.50 14.42 4.60
C PHE A 77 3.07 14.23 6.05
N ASN A 78 3.97 13.69 6.90
CA ASN A 78 3.67 13.26 8.26
C ASN A 78 2.43 12.35 8.34
N ASN A 79 2.25 11.51 7.32
CA ASN A 79 1.15 10.54 7.25
C ASN A 79 1.59 9.17 7.78
N TYR A 80 0.64 8.48 8.41
CA TYR A 80 0.79 7.09 8.85
C TYR A 80 -0.27 6.24 8.16
N THR A 81 0.17 5.22 7.44
CA THR A 81 -0.72 4.34 6.65
C THR A 81 -0.42 2.87 6.92
N TYR A 82 -1.34 2.01 6.50
CA TYR A 82 -1.19 0.55 6.55
C TYR A 82 -1.41 -0.02 5.14
N PRO A 83 -0.36 -0.07 4.30
CA PRO A 83 -0.49 -0.62 2.95
C PRO A 83 -0.98 -2.07 2.95
N ASP A 84 -1.79 -2.44 1.96
CA ASP A 84 -2.27 -3.82 1.84
C ASP A 84 -1.13 -4.82 1.69
N VAL A 85 -0.12 -4.52 0.87
CA VAL A 85 1.14 -5.28 0.80
C VAL A 85 2.31 -4.32 0.58
N MET A 86 3.43 -4.55 1.27
CA MET A 86 4.69 -3.86 0.98
C MET A 86 5.89 -4.79 1.03
N ALA A 87 6.85 -4.54 0.12
CA ALA A 87 8.18 -5.13 0.18
C ALA A 87 9.19 -4.12 0.72
N VAL A 88 9.96 -4.53 1.71
CA VAL A 88 10.91 -3.69 2.42
C VAL A 88 12.31 -4.31 2.33
N PRO A 89 13.32 -3.59 1.79
CA PRO A 89 14.69 -4.09 1.77
C PRO A 89 15.26 -4.19 3.18
N ARG A 90 16.20 -5.10 3.37
CA ARG A 90 16.94 -5.23 4.63
C ARG A 90 18.24 -4.44 4.59
N PRO A 91 18.64 -3.74 5.65
CA PRO A 91 17.97 -3.68 6.96
C PRO A 91 16.66 -2.89 6.89
N ILE A 92 15.67 -3.31 7.68
CA ILE A 92 14.43 -2.54 7.85
C ILE A 92 14.76 -1.25 8.61
N GLU A 93 14.35 -0.11 8.08
CA GLU A 93 14.49 1.17 8.73
C GLU A 93 13.19 1.54 9.45
N LEU A 94 13.32 1.95 10.70
CA LEU A 94 12.19 2.33 11.54
C LEU A 94 12.23 3.83 11.83
N GLN A 95 11.05 4.40 12.05
CA GLN A 95 10.93 5.76 12.56
C GLN A 95 11.68 5.89 13.90
N SER A 96 12.43 6.97 14.06
CA SER A 96 13.22 7.23 15.28
C SER A 96 12.33 7.14 16.53
N GLY A 97 12.79 6.37 17.51
CA GLY A 97 12.08 6.15 18.78
C GLY A 97 10.93 5.15 18.70
N ARG A 98 10.71 4.45 17.56
CA ARG A 98 9.65 3.46 17.39
C ARG A 98 10.19 2.10 16.96
N THR A 99 9.43 1.06 17.28
CA THR A 99 9.75 -0.34 16.93
C THR A 99 8.72 -0.97 15.97
N ASP A 100 7.68 -0.24 15.61
CA ASP A 100 6.47 -0.70 14.95
C ASP A 100 6.12 0.08 13.66
N THR A 101 6.97 1.02 13.24
CA THR A 101 6.69 1.93 12.13
C THR A 101 7.85 1.95 11.14
N ILE A 102 7.61 1.43 9.94
CA ILE A 102 8.60 1.33 8.86
C ILE A 102 8.69 2.65 8.08
N THR A 103 9.87 2.90 7.46
CA THR A 103 10.13 4.12 6.68
C THR A 103 10.71 3.87 5.30
N ASN A 104 11.16 2.64 4.97
CA ASN A 104 11.90 2.33 3.75
C ASN A 104 11.29 1.25 2.84
N PRO A 105 9.99 1.30 2.47
CA PRO A 105 9.46 0.36 1.49
C PRO A 105 10.08 0.61 0.11
N VAL A 106 10.27 -0.44 -0.68
CA VAL A 106 10.68 -0.36 -2.09
C VAL A 106 9.50 -0.54 -3.04
N LEU A 107 8.52 -1.34 -2.63
CA LEU A 107 7.28 -1.60 -3.35
C LEU A 107 6.11 -1.52 -2.38
N ILE A 108 5.03 -0.90 -2.83
CA ILE A 108 3.74 -0.88 -2.14
C ILE A 108 2.67 -1.35 -3.13
N ALA A 109 1.71 -2.12 -2.65
CA ALA A 109 0.51 -2.51 -3.40
C ALA A 109 -0.73 -2.20 -2.57
N GLU A 110 -1.75 -1.63 -3.23
CA GLU A 110 -3.07 -1.36 -2.67
C GLU A 110 -4.15 -2.08 -3.49
N VAL A 111 -5.04 -2.77 -2.83
CA VAL A 111 -6.20 -3.41 -3.43
C VAL A 111 -7.38 -2.44 -3.38
N LEU A 112 -7.76 -1.93 -4.54
CA LEU A 112 -8.71 -0.83 -4.66
C LEU A 112 -10.11 -1.19 -4.15
N SER A 113 -10.65 -0.38 -3.25
CA SER A 113 -12.04 -0.41 -2.82
C SER A 113 -12.87 0.71 -3.45
N LYS A 114 -14.20 0.62 -3.39
CA LYS A 114 -15.06 1.71 -3.90
C LYS A 114 -14.87 3.01 -3.14
N SER A 115 -14.52 2.94 -1.86
CA SER A 115 -14.36 4.11 -0.98
C SER A 115 -12.99 4.76 -1.09
N THR A 116 -11.93 3.98 -1.36
CA THR A 116 -10.53 4.47 -1.30
C THR A 116 -9.86 4.65 -2.65
N LYS A 117 -10.40 4.06 -3.74
CA LYS A 117 -9.73 4.02 -5.06
C LYS A 117 -9.25 5.38 -5.61
N ALA A 118 -9.97 6.45 -5.35
CA ALA A 118 -9.55 7.78 -5.81
C ALA A 118 -8.36 8.28 -4.97
N TYR A 119 -8.44 8.12 -3.66
CA TYR A 119 -7.39 8.46 -2.72
C TYR A 119 -6.10 7.64 -2.96
N ASP A 120 -6.24 6.33 -3.18
CA ASP A 120 -5.11 5.44 -3.45
C ASP A 120 -4.38 5.82 -4.76
N ARG A 121 -5.14 6.25 -5.80
CA ARG A 121 -4.55 6.66 -7.09
C ARG A 121 -3.84 7.99 -7.04
N ASP A 122 -4.32 8.93 -6.26
CA ASP A 122 -3.85 10.32 -6.30
C ASP A 122 -3.02 10.67 -5.06
N GLU A 123 -3.65 10.82 -3.90
CA GLU A 123 -3.02 11.37 -2.70
C GLU A 123 -2.02 10.40 -2.06
N LYS A 124 -2.38 9.11 -1.94
CA LYS A 124 -1.45 8.08 -1.43
C LYS A 124 -0.24 7.95 -2.34
N PHE A 125 -0.45 7.88 -3.66
CA PHE A 125 0.67 7.79 -4.59
C PHE A 125 1.57 9.03 -4.53
N ALA A 126 0.99 10.23 -4.43
CA ALA A 126 1.76 11.46 -4.25
C ALA A 126 2.60 11.43 -2.95
N ALA A 127 2.03 10.94 -1.85
CA ALA A 127 2.73 10.79 -0.59
C ALA A 127 3.84 9.73 -0.68
N TYR A 128 3.56 8.54 -1.18
CA TYR A 128 4.54 7.44 -1.28
C TYR A 128 5.74 7.78 -2.17
N ARG A 129 5.52 8.55 -3.26
CA ARG A 129 6.63 9.03 -4.11
C ARG A 129 7.65 9.91 -3.37
N SER A 130 7.31 10.46 -2.23
CA SER A 130 8.24 11.24 -1.41
C SER A 130 9.22 10.38 -0.61
N ILE A 131 8.96 9.07 -0.48
CA ILE A 131 9.84 8.13 0.21
C ILE A 131 11.02 7.81 -0.71
N PRO A 132 12.27 8.07 -0.28
CA PRO A 132 13.46 7.88 -1.15
C PRO A 132 13.65 6.47 -1.67
N SER A 133 13.34 5.45 -0.86
CA SER A 133 13.48 4.03 -1.21
C SER A 133 12.39 3.51 -2.15
N PHE A 134 11.27 4.22 -2.29
CA PHE A 134 10.09 3.77 -3.03
C PHE A 134 10.34 3.78 -4.55
N GLN A 135 10.11 2.62 -5.19
CA GLN A 135 10.40 2.38 -6.61
C GLN A 135 9.21 1.89 -7.41
N GLU A 136 8.27 1.18 -6.79
CA GLU A 136 7.13 0.59 -7.48
C GLU A 136 5.84 0.69 -6.68
N TYR A 137 4.75 0.97 -7.40
CA TYR A 137 3.40 1.00 -6.87
C TYR A 137 2.47 0.13 -7.70
N LEU A 138 1.73 -0.75 -7.05
CA LEU A 138 0.67 -1.53 -7.66
C LEU A 138 -0.69 -1.08 -7.14
N LEU A 139 -1.63 -0.92 -8.05
CA LEU A 139 -3.05 -0.74 -7.77
C LEU A 139 -3.81 -1.90 -8.39
N ILE A 140 -4.48 -2.70 -7.57
CA ILE A 140 -5.11 -3.94 -7.98
C ILE A 140 -6.62 -3.80 -7.78
N ASP A 141 -7.38 -3.93 -8.87
CA ASP A 141 -8.83 -3.76 -8.82
C ASP A 141 -9.49 -5.08 -8.36
N GLN A 142 -10.24 -5.05 -7.24
CA GLN A 142 -10.91 -6.24 -6.72
C GLN A 142 -12.24 -6.58 -7.43
N TYR A 143 -12.73 -5.68 -8.30
CA TYR A 143 -14.02 -5.81 -8.97
C TYR A 143 -13.92 -6.24 -10.43
N ARG A 144 -12.70 -6.23 -10.98
CA ARG A 144 -12.39 -6.65 -12.34
C ARG A 144 -10.92 -7.02 -12.45
N LEU A 145 -10.61 -7.83 -13.43
CA LEU A 145 -9.25 -8.23 -13.75
C LEU A 145 -8.48 -7.01 -14.29
N GLN A 146 -7.78 -6.29 -13.39
CA GLN A 146 -6.96 -5.13 -13.74
C GLN A 146 -5.89 -4.89 -12.69
N VAL A 147 -4.64 -4.80 -13.14
CA VAL A 147 -3.49 -4.35 -12.35
C VAL A 147 -2.91 -3.11 -13.02
N GLN A 148 -2.73 -2.05 -12.26
CA GLN A 148 -2.01 -0.85 -12.67
C GLN A 148 -0.69 -0.78 -11.94
N GLN A 149 0.40 -0.52 -12.66
CA GLN A 149 1.75 -0.44 -12.13
C GLN A 149 2.36 0.92 -12.46
N TYR A 150 2.96 1.53 -11.46
CA TYR A 150 3.84 2.67 -11.62
C TYR A 150 5.25 2.25 -11.22
N SER A 151 6.20 2.33 -12.16
CA SER A 151 7.61 1.99 -11.96
C SER A 151 8.47 3.22 -12.10
N LYS A 152 9.31 3.50 -11.11
CA LYS A 152 10.24 4.62 -11.13
C LYS A 152 11.42 4.31 -12.03
N THR A 153 11.72 5.19 -12.98
CA THR A 153 12.86 5.04 -13.92
C THR A 153 13.98 6.01 -13.61
N GLU A 154 13.65 7.21 -13.19
CA GLU A 154 14.59 8.27 -12.80
C GLU A 154 14.01 9.03 -11.59
N ALA A 155 14.76 9.96 -11.03
CA ALA A 155 14.37 10.69 -9.81
C ALA A 155 12.94 11.24 -9.82
N ASN A 156 12.46 11.70 -10.98
CA ASN A 156 11.13 12.34 -11.12
C ASN A 156 10.32 11.74 -12.28
N LYS A 157 10.67 10.52 -12.73
CA LYS A 157 9.98 9.87 -13.84
C LYS A 157 9.42 8.53 -13.44
N TRP A 158 8.17 8.32 -13.79
CA TRP A 158 7.43 7.10 -13.56
C TRP A 158 6.82 6.61 -14.87
N ILE A 159 6.94 5.31 -15.13
CA ILE A 159 6.24 4.63 -16.21
C ILE A 159 4.96 4.06 -15.63
N PHE A 160 3.85 4.31 -16.31
CA PHE A 160 2.57 3.67 -16.06
C PHE A 160 2.36 2.50 -17.00
N SER A 161 1.97 1.35 -16.46
CA SER A 161 1.56 0.16 -17.20
C SER A 161 0.24 -0.35 -16.67
N GLU A 162 -0.59 -0.90 -17.55
CA GLU A 162 -1.88 -1.49 -17.19
C GLU A 162 -2.00 -2.87 -17.80
N TYR A 163 -2.47 -3.83 -17.01
CA TYR A 163 -2.62 -5.22 -17.35
C TYR A 163 -4.08 -5.63 -17.11
N SER A 164 -4.73 -6.24 -18.10
CA SER A 164 -6.15 -6.59 -18.05
C SER A 164 -6.50 -7.98 -18.60
N CYS A 165 -5.48 -8.72 -19.01
CA CYS A 165 -5.64 -10.11 -19.47
C CYS A 165 -5.00 -11.08 -18.47
N ALA A 166 -5.61 -12.24 -18.27
CA ALA A 166 -5.07 -13.26 -17.34
C ALA A 166 -3.64 -13.71 -17.71
N GLY A 167 -3.31 -13.72 -19.00
CA GLY A 167 -1.97 -14.09 -19.49
C GLY A 167 -0.93 -12.97 -19.41
N ASP A 168 -1.31 -11.75 -19.01
CA ASP A 168 -0.36 -10.66 -18.87
C ASP A 168 0.62 -10.94 -17.73
N LEU A 169 1.90 -10.60 -17.94
CA LEU A 169 2.96 -10.74 -16.95
C LEU A 169 3.30 -9.38 -16.34
N VAL A 170 3.14 -9.28 -15.03
CA VAL A 170 3.55 -8.11 -14.24
C VAL A 170 4.98 -8.31 -13.79
N SER A 171 5.89 -7.49 -14.30
CA SER A 171 7.31 -7.56 -13.95
C SER A 171 7.69 -6.47 -12.95
N LEU A 172 8.03 -6.88 -11.71
CA LEU A 172 8.46 -6.00 -10.62
C LEU A 172 9.97 -5.83 -10.66
N THR A 173 10.43 -4.81 -11.36
CA THR A 173 11.85 -4.59 -11.62
C THR A 173 12.63 -4.20 -10.36
N SER A 174 12.00 -3.53 -9.40
CA SER A 174 12.61 -3.10 -8.14
C SER A 174 13.05 -4.27 -7.24
N ILE A 175 12.41 -5.42 -7.37
CA ILE A 175 12.66 -6.60 -6.54
C ILE A 175 12.97 -7.87 -7.38
N SER A 176 12.98 -7.76 -8.71
CA SER A 176 13.22 -8.86 -9.66
C SER A 176 12.28 -10.05 -9.44
N VAL A 177 10.98 -9.77 -9.47
CA VAL A 177 9.88 -10.76 -9.38
C VAL A 177 8.95 -10.56 -10.54
N GLU A 178 8.40 -11.65 -11.06
CA GLU A 178 7.37 -11.65 -12.11
C GLU A 178 6.26 -12.61 -11.71
N PHE A 179 5.02 -12.24 -12.02
CA PHE A 179 3.85 -13.09 -11.83
C PHE A 179 2.79 -12.81 -12.91
N SER A 180 1.92 -13.77 -13.19
CA SER A 180 0.81 -13.57 -14.11
C SER A 180 -0.37 -12.89 -13.41
N VAL A 181 -1.11 -12.07 -14.15
CA VAL A 181 -2.36 -11.49 -13.64
C VAL A 181 -3.35 -12.59 -13.28
N GLY A 182 -3.41 -13.67 -14.09
CA GLY A 182 -4.28 -14.82 -13.83
C GLY A 182 -4.01 -15.47 -12.46
N ASP A 183 -2.74 -15.64 -12.07
CA ASP A 183 -2.39 -16.21 -10.77
C ASP A 183 -2.84 -15.31 -9.61
N LEU A 184 -2.76 -13.99 -9.79
CA LEU A 184 -3.19 -13.01 -8.77
C LEU A 184 -4.70 -13.03 -8.54
N TYR A 185 -5.47 -13.38 -9.58
CA TYR A 185 -6.93 -13.43 -9.52
C TYR A 185 -7.48 -14.86 -9.45
N GLU A 186 -6.63 -15.84 -9.12
CA GLU A 186 -7.07 -17.21 -8.89
C GLU A 186 -8.15 -17.24 -7.79
N ASN A 187 -9.26 -17.89 -8.06
CA ASN A 187 -10.43 -18.00 -7.17
C ASN A 187 -11.16 -16.66 -6.86
N ILE A 188 -10.90 -15.59 -7.60
CA ILE A 188 -11.65 -14.34 -7.45
C ILE A 188 -12.93 -14.40 -8.29
N GLU A 189 -14.07 -14.23 -7.64
CA GLU A 189 -15.37 -14.14 -8.30
C GLU A 189 -15.77 -12.67 -8.45
N PHE A 190 -15.95 -12.22 -9.69
CA PHE A 190 -16.45 -10.88 -9.97
C PHE A 190 -17.98 -10.90 -9.95
N SER A 191 -18.58 -10.07 -9.10
CA SER A 191 -20.04 -9.85 -9.11
C SER A 191 -20.44 -9.12 -10.40
N GLU A 192 -21.49 -9.56 -11.06
CA GLU A 192 -22.12 -8.90 -12.21
C GLU A 192 -22.66 -7.50 -11.86
#